data_1cecfd55c5332f6501ad3a7e86d61072
#
_entry.id   1cecfd55c5332f6501ad3a7e86d61072
#
_cell.length_a   1.000
_cell.length_b   1.000
_cell.length_c   1.000
_cell.angle_alpha   90.00
_cell.angle_beta   90.00
_cell.angle_gamma   90.00
#
_symmetry.space_group_name_H-M   'P 1'
#
loop_
_entity.id
_entity.type
_entity.pdbx_description
1 polymer ?
#
loop_
_entity_poly.entity_id
_entity_poly.type
_entity_poly.pdbx_seq_one_letter_code
_entity_poly.pdbx_strand_id
1 'polypeptide(L)'
;MWDKKWKKGIDYPKWGDTEVYRQTITGGYLFNGETPKEAYERVSKAVARRLYKPEMAERFFEYIWNGWLCLASPVLSNTGTDRGLPISCFGIDVEDSIFDIGTKNLEMMLLAKHGGGVGIGINMIRPAGSNITGNGTSDGVVPFCKIYDSTILATNQGSVRRGAASVNINIDHEDFEDWLEIREPKGDIHRQSLNLHQCAVVGDKFMRKLEQGDVEARNKWGKLLQKRKATGEPYIMFKGNVNKANPKAYKTNALKVHMTNICS
;
A
#
# COMPACT_ATOMS: atom_id res chain seq x y z
N MET A 1 7.74 22.46 21.56
CA MET A 1 7.05 23.26 22.62
C MET A 1 5.58 23.26 22.29
N TRP A 2 4.79 22.49 23.02
CA TRP A 2 3.36 22.23 22.73
C TRP A 2 2.52 23.43 23.08
N ASP A 3 1.62 23.79 22.19
CA ASP A 3 0.86 25.02 22.26
C ASP A 3 -0.10 25.04 23.46
N LYS A 4 0.10 25.95 24.41
CA LYS A 4 -0.72 26.15 25.61
C LYS A 4 -2.16 26.63 25.32
N LYS A 5 -2.49 26.90 24.03
CA LYS A 5 -3.80 27.47 23.65
C LYS A 5 -4.96 26.47 23.76
N TRP A 6 -4.68 25.17 23.81
CA TRP A 6 -5.70 24.14 23.80
C TRP A 6 -6.16 23.78 25.20
N LYS A 7 -7.46 23.87 25.41
CA LYS A 7 -8.05 23.60 26.72
C LYS A 7 -8.36 22.11 26.85
N LYS A 8 -7.87 21.51 27.94
CA LYS A 8 -8.09 20.11 28.28
C LYS A 8 -9.60 19.79 28.31
N GLY A 9 -10.01 18.72 27.64
CA GLY A 9 -11.39 18.23 27.60
C GLY A 9 -12.37 19.01 26.72
N ILE A 10 -11.94 20.16 26.12
CA ILE A 10 -12.77 20.95 25.20
C ILE A 10 -12.37 20.68 23.75
N ASP A 11 -11.08 20.67 23.48
CA ASP A 11 -10.52 20.55 22.12
C ASP A 11 -10.11 19.13 21.76
N TYR A 12 -10.21 18.19 22.71
CA TYR A 12 -9.88 16.78 22.54
C TYR A 12 -11.05 15.88 22.94
N PRO A 13 -11.26 14.76 22.23
CA PRO A 13 -12.17 13.73 22.72
C PRO A 13 -11.61 13.08 24.00
N LYS A 14 -12.47 12.60 24.88
CA LYS A 14 -12.06 11.98 26.15
C LYS A 14 -11.06 10.84 25.97
N TRP A 15 -11.23 10.02 24.95
CA TRP A 15 -10.35 8.90 24.63
C TRP A 15 -8.98 9.35 24.06
N GLY A 16 -8.91 10.57 23.53
CA GLY A 16 -7.69 11.14 22.91
C GLY A 16 -6.96 12.14 23.80
N ASP A 17 -7.34 12.33 25.06
CA ASP A 17 -6.68 13.28 25.97
C ASP A 17 -5.38 12.71 26.55
N THR A 18 -4.47 12.28 25.65
CA THR A 18 -3.15 11.74 25.98
C THR A 18 -2.06 12.51 25.24
N GLU A 19 -0.84 12.50 25.79
CA GLU A 19 0.32 13.14 25.16
C GLU A 19 0.60 12.55 23.76
N VAL A 20 0.51 11.23 23.61
CA VAL A 20 0.72 10.53 22.35
C VAL A 20 -0.29 10.99 21.28
N TYR A 21 -1.56 11.10 21.64
CA TYR A 21 -2.58 11.58 20.73
C TYR A 21 -2.32 13.04 20.32
N ARG A 22 -1.98 13.90 21.27
CA ARG A 22 -1.68 15.31 20.99
C ARG A 22 -0.53 15.46 20.03
N GLN A 23 0.57 14.75 20.27
CA GLN A 23 1.73 14.73 19.37
C GLN A 23 1.36 14.23 17.97
N THR A 24 0.60 13.16 17.89
CA THR A 24 0.19 12.56 16.62
C THR A 24 -0.70 13.50 15.83
N ILE A 25 -1.76 14.03 16.44
CA ILE A 25 -2.74 14.82 15.70
C ILE A 25 -2.17 16.18 15.23
N THR A 26 -1.32 16.79 16.04
CA THR A 26 -0.63 18.05 15.66
C THR A 26 0.51 17.84 14.69
N GLY A 27 1.06 16.62 14.64
CA GLY A 27 2.20 16.26 13.78
C GLY A 27 1.89 16.25 12.27
N GLY A 28 0.64 16.64 11.87
CA GLY A 28 0.31 16.79 10.44
C GLY A 28 -1.12 16.48 10.05
N TYR A 29 -1.98 16.08 10.99
CA TYR A 29 -3.39 15.80 10.69
C TYR A 29 -4.25 17.06 10.61
N LEU A 30 -3.89 18.09 11.35
CA LEU A 30 -4.63 19.34 11.40
C LEU A 30 -4.32 20.22 10.18
N PHE A 31 -5.32 20.95 9.71
CA PHE A 31 -5.25 21.84 8.56
C PHE A 31 -5.33 23.29 9.00
N ASN A 32 -4.41 24.11 8.53
CA ASN A 32 -4.38 25.57 8.76
C ASN A 32 -4.60 26.02 10.23
N GLY A 33 -4.03 25.26 11.19
CA GLY A 33 -4.11 25.62 12.60
C GLY A 33 -5.45 25.33 13.27
N GLU A 34 -6.32 24.53 12.65
CA GLU A 34 -7.55 24.04 13.28
C GLU A 34 -7.26 23.25 14.56
N THR A 35 -8.22 23.22 15.47
CA THR A 35 -8.19 22.33 16.65
C THR A 35 -8.62 20.91 16.23
N PRO A 36 -8.34 19.87 17.03
CA PRO A 36 -8.84 18.52 16.78
C PRO A 36 -10.37 18.47 16.62
N LYS A 37 -11.11 19.25 17.40
CA LYS A 37 -12.56 19.34 17.29
C LYS A 37 -13.00 19.88 15.93
N GLU A 38 -12.37 20.97 15.49
CA GLU A 38 -12.65 21.56 14.18
C GLU A 38 -12.27 20.62 13.03
N ALA A 39 -11.18 19.83 13.16
CA ALA A 39 -10.81 18.82 12.19
C ALA A 39 -11.90 17.75 12.04
N TYR A 40 -12.41 17.20 13.13
CA TYR A 40 -13.47 16.22 13.08
C TYR A 40 -14.79 16.80 12.56
N GLU A 41 -15.13 18.05 12.92
CA GLU A 41 -16.29 18.76 12.35
C GLU A 41 -16.13 18.97 10.85
N ARG A 42 -14.96 19.40 10.38
CA ARG A 42 -14.65 19.57 8.95
C ARG A 42 -14.92 18.30 8.17
N VAL A 43 -14.33 17.18 8.64
CA VAL A 43 -14.50 15.88 7.98
C VAL A 43 -15.97 15.46 7.96
N SER A 44 -16.67 15.56 9.09
CA SER A 44 -18.06 15.16 9.22
C SER A 44 -18.97 15.97 8.29
N LYS A 45 -18.77 17.29 8.22
CA LYS A 45 -19.50 18.19 7.32
C LYS A 45 -19.19 17.89 5.84
N ALA A 46 -17.92 17.61 5.51
CA ALA A 46 -17.53 17.32 4.14
C ALA A 46 -18.09 15.98 3.64
N VAL A 47 -18.05 14.94 4.46
CA VAL A 47 -18.63 13.63 4.14
C VAL A 47 -20.15 13.71 3.99
N ALA A 48 -20.85 14.38 4.94
CA ALA A 48 -22.29 14.54 4.90
C ALA A 48 -22.76 15.28 3.64
N ARG A 49 -22.04 16.35 3.24
CA ARG A 49 -22.30 17.07 1.98
C ARG A 49 -22.10 16.18 0.77
N ARG A 50 -21.04 15.38 0.73
CA ARG A 50 -20.77 14.48 -0.40
C ARG A 50 -21.78 13.35 -0.56
N LEU A 51 -22.41 12.96 0.54
CA LEU A 51 -23.50 11.99 0.55
C LEU A 51 -24.87 12.64 0.26
N TYR A 52 -24.93 13.95 0.02
CA TYR A 52 -26.18 14.72 -0.12
C TYR A 52 -27.11 14.59 1.09
N LYS A 53 -26.52 14.45 2.30
CA LYS A 53 -27.22 14.31 3.57
C LYS A 53 -26.58 15.21 4.64
N PRO A 54 -26.67 16.55 4.49
CA PRO A 54 -26.00 17.48 5.42
C PRO A 54 -26.46 17.33 6.87
N GLU A 55 -27.69 16.85 7.10
CA GLU A 55 -28.25 16.54 8.41
C GLU A 55 -27.49 15.43 9.16
N MET A 56 -26.72 14.61 8.46
CA MET A 56 -25.92 13.55 9.07
C MET A 56 -24.58 14.04 9.67
N ALA A 57 -24.21 15.29 9.45
CA ALA A 57 -22.90 15.80 9.87
C ALA A 57 -22.69 15.72 11.39
N GLU A 58 -23.71 16.09 12.18
CA GLU A 58 -23.66 16.03 13.65
C GLU A 58 -23.51 14.59 14.14
N ARG A 59 -24.25 13.65 13.55
CA ARG A 59 -24.17 12.23 13.89
C ARG A 59 -22.80 11.62 13.54
N PHE A 60 -22.22 11.99 12.40
CA PHE A 60 -20.86 11.55 12.04
C PHE A 60 -19.82 12.11 13.02
N PHE A 61 -19.92 13.39 13.38
CA PHE A 61 -19.07 14.01 14.39
C PHE A 61 -19.20 13.28 15.75
N GLU A 62 -20.41 13.03 16.20
CA GLU A 62 -20.65 12.33 17.48
C GLU A 62 -19.97 10.94 17.52
N TYR A 63 -20.09 10.16 16.43
CA TYR A 63 -19.49 8.84 16.36
C TYR A 63 -17.97 8.88 16.43
N ILE A 64 -17.34 9.84 15.74
CA ILE A 64 -15.90 10.02 15.75
C ILE A 64 -15.44 10.56 17.11
N TRP A 65 -16.14 11.55 17.63
CA TRP A 65 -15.79 12.23 18.88
C TRP A 65 -15.88 11.31 20.11
N ASN A 66 -16.82 10.37 20.10
CA ASN A 66 -16.95 9.37 21.14
C ASN A 66 -16.04 8.15 20.94
N GLY A 67 -15.25 8.09 19.87
CA GLY A 67 -14.34 6.98 19.59
C GLY A 67 -15.03 5.71 19.08
N TRP A 68 -16.29 5.78 18.67
CA TRP A 68 -17.02 4.65 18.08
C TRP A 68 -16.63 4.39 16.63
N LEU A 69 -16.11 5.41 15.95
CA LEU A 69 -15.59 5.36 14.60
C LEU A 69 -14.18 5.97 14.56
N CYS A 70 -13.20 5.16 14.16
CA CYS A 70 -11.84 5.62 13.90
C CYS A 70 -11.65 5.91 12.42
N LEU A 71 -11.22 7.12 12.08
CA LEU A 71 -10.94 7.52 10.72
C LEU A 71 -9.55 7.07 10.28
N ALA A 72 -9.43 6.57 9.05
CA ALA A 72 -8.13 6.38 8.44
C ALA A 72 -7.39 7.73 8.31
N SER A 73 -6.05 7.70 8.42
CA SER A 73 -5.21 8.91 8.37
C SER A 73 -5.55 9.86 7.22
N PRO A 74 -5.67 9.41 5.95
CA PRO A 74 -5.97 10.34 4.85
C PRO A 74 -7.39 10.88 4.89
N VAL A 75 -8.34 10.14 5.47
CA VAL A 75 -9.70 10.65 5.67
C VAL A 75 -9.69 11.81 6.64
N LEU A 76 -9.02 11.67 7.78
CA LEU A 76 -8.95 12.72 8.81
C LEU A 76 -8.14 13.94 8.31
N SER A 77 -6.98 13.72 7.70
CA SER A 77 -6.10 14.81 7.31
C SER A 77 -6.57 15.57 6.07
N ASN A 78 -7.20 14.92 5.10
CA ASN A 78 -7.40 15.48 3.76
C ASN A 78 -8.87 15.75 3.42
N THR A 79 -9.85 15.04 4.04
CA THR A 79 -11.26 15.26 3.69
C THR A 79 -11.73 16.66 4.02
N GLY A 80 -12.27 17.36 3.03
CA GLY A 80 -12.73 18.76 3.17
C GLY A 80 -11.61 19.78 3.11
N THR A 81 -10.42 19.40 2.62
CA THR A 81 -9.29 20.28 2.32
C THR A 81 -8.87 20.12 0.86
N ASP A 82 -7.92 20.95 0.41
CA ASP A 82 -7.22 20.85 -0.88
C ASP A 82 -5.90 20.07 -0.80
N ARG A 83 -5.60 19.43 0.35
CA ARG A 83 -4.30 18.87 0.72
C ARG A 83 -4.04 17.47 0.21
N GLY A 84 -4.82 16.92 -0.66
CA GLY A 84 -4.62 15.58 -1.23
C GLY A 84 -5.88 14.74 -1.23
N LEU A 85 -5.71 13.42 -1.39
CA LEU A 85 -6.83 12.49 -1.50
C LEU A 85 -7.26 11.94 -0.14
N PRO A 86 -8.55 11.67 0.07
CA PRO A 86 -9.06 11.03 1.29
C PRO A 86 -8.76 9.51 1.33
N ILE A 87 -8.01 9.01 0.36
CA ILE A 87 -7.56 7.62 0.25
C ILE A 87 -6.06 7.58 0.08
N SER A 88 -5.44 6.47 0.47
CA SER A 88 -3.99 6.30 0.38
C SER A 88 -3.55 4.90 0.00
N CYS A 89 -4.48 4.06 -0.47
CA CYS A 89 -4.22 2.67 -0.81
C CYS A 89 -4.59 2.43 -2.27
N PHE A 90 -3.59 2.12 -3.09
CA PHE A 90 -3.72 1.98 -4.53
C PHE A 90 -3.12 0.67 -5.00
N GLY A 91 -3.62 0.15 -6.12
CA GLY A 91 -3.08 -1.02 -6.79
C GLY A 91 -2.91 -0.74 -8.27
N ILE A 92 -1.78 -1.13 -8.84
CA ILE A 92 -1.41 -0.93 -10.23
C ILE A 92 -0.89 -2.26 -10.78
N ASP A 93 -1.50 -2.78 -11.86
CA ASP A 93 -0.94 -3.87 -12.63
C ASP A 93 -0.06 -3.33 -13.76
N VAL A 94 1.05 -4.01 -14.01
CA VAL A 94 2.03 -3.66 -15.03
C VAL A 94 2.03 -4.72 -16.13
N GLU A 95 1.78 -4.31 -17.36
CA GLU A 95 1.85 -5.16 -18.53
C GLU A 95 3.29 -5.31 -19.04
N ASP A 96 3.54 -6.35 -19.84
CA ASP A 96 4.85 -6.67 -20.39
C ASP A 96 5.21 -5.78 -21.59
N SER A 97 5.29 -4.47 -21.34
CA SER A 97 5.79 -3.51 -22.32
C SER A 97 6.55 -2.37 -21.64
N ILE A 98 7.61 -1.87 -22.28
CA ILE A 98 8.40 -0.75 -21.74
C ILE A 98 7.54 0.52 -21.61
N PHE A 99 6.55 0.69 -22.47
CA PHE A 99 5.61 1.82 -22.41
C PHE A 99 4.75 1.75 -21.15
N ASP A 100 4.17 0.57 -20.87
CA ASP A 100 3.32 0.41 -19.68
C ASP A 100 4.14 0.47 -18.38
N ILE A 101 5.31 -0.19 -18.36
CA ILE A 101 6.25 -0.12 -17.22
C ILE A 101 6.59 1.34 -16.89
N GLY A 102 6.90 2.16 -17.89
CA GLY A 102 7.20 3.58 -17.73
C GLY A 102 5.98 4.40 -17.28
N THR A 103 4.83 4.17 -17.90
CA THR A 103 3.58 4.86 -17.55
C THR A 103 3.13 4.53 -16.12
N LYS A 104 3.21 3.26 -15.72
CA LYS A 104 2.88 2.81 -14.37
C LYS A 104 3.86 3.33 -13.31
N ASN A 105 5.12 3.50 -13.67
CA ASN A 105 6.09 4.19 -12.80
C ASN A 105 5.71 5.65 -12.57
N LEU A 106 5.28 6.37 -13.60
CA LEU A 106 4.78 7.74 -13.46
C LEU A 106 3.51 7.79 -12.60
N GLU A 107 2.56 6.87 -12.83
CA GLU A 107 1.34 6.77 -12.02
C GLU A 107 1.68 6.54 -10.53
N MET A 108 2.59 5.61 -10.24
CA MET A 108 3.08 5.36 -8.88
C MET A 108 3.70 6.61 -8.27
N MET A 109 4.53 7.35 -9.02
CA MET A 109 5.16 8.59 -8.57
C MET A 109 4.13 9.63 -8.15
N LEU A 110 3.09 9.83 -8.95
CA LEU A 110 2.01 10.78 -8.67
C LEU A 110 1.21 10.39 -7.41
N LEU A 111 0.91 9.09 -7.24
CA LEU A 111 0.21 8.59 -6.07
C LEU A 111 1.08 8.69 -4.80
N ALA A 112 2.35 8.34 -4.89
CA ALA A 112 3.30 8.41 -3.79
C ALA A 112 3.53 9.84 -3.30
N LYS A 113 3.58 10.83 -4.21
CA LYS A 113 3.68 12.26 -3.90
C LYS A 113 2.60 12.70 -2.90
N HIS A 114 1.41 12.14 -2.98
CA HIS A 114 0.30 12.43 -2.08
C HIS A 114 0.24 11.52 -0.83
N GLY A 115 1.34 10.82 -0.52
CA GLY A 115 1.42 9.91 0.63
C GLY A 115 0.68 8.59 0.42
N GLY A 116 0.47 8.19 -0.83
CA GLY A 116 -0.16 6.92 -1.19
C GLY A 116 0.74 5.71 -0.93
N GLY A 117 0.16 4.62 -0.46
CA GLY A 117 0.75 3.29 -0.50
C GLY A 117 0.31 2.57 -1.77
N VAL A 118 1.26 2.13 -2.60
CA VAL A 118 0.98 1.55 -3.90
C VAL A 118 1.42 0.09 -3.94
N GLY A 119 0.48 -0.82 -4.25
CA GLY A 119 0.80 -2.18 -4.64
C GLY A 119 1.03 -2.26 -6.15
N ILE A 120 2.13 -2.86 -6.57
CA ILE A 120 2.49 -3.00 -7.97
C ILE A 120 2.50 -4.49 -8.32
N GLY A 121 1.61 -4.91 -9.22
CA GLY A 121 1.55 -6.27 -9.75
C GLY A 121 2.50 -6.40 -10.95
N ILE A 122 3.54 -7.20 -10.82
CA ILE A 122 4.56 -7.40 -11.87
C ILE A 122 4.47 -8.78 -12.54
N ASN A 123 3.36 -9.48 -12.33
CA ASN A 123 3.20 -10.86 -12.77
C ASN A 123 3.19 -11.05 -14.30
N MET A 124 2.85 -10.02 -15.04
CA MET A 124 2.76 -10.09 -16.51
C MET A 124 4.08 -9.79 -17.21
N ILE A 125 5.05 -9.21 -16.50
CA ILE A 125 6.39 -8.96 -17.04
C ILE A 125 7.07 -10.32 -17.30
N ARG A 126 7.61 -10.49 -18.50
CA ARG A 126 8.31 -11.73 -18.90
C ARG A 126 9.53 -12.01 -18.03
N PRO A 127 9.83 -13.27 -17.76
CA PRO A 127 10.98 -13.63 -16.95
C PRO A 127 12.32 -13.40 -17.69
N ALA A 128 13.39 -13.44 -16.92
CA ALA A 128 14.77 -13.40 -17.43
C ALA A 128 15.01 -14.53 -18.45
N GLY A 129 15.79 -14.23 -19.49
CA GLY A 129 16.06 -15.16 -20.58
C GLY A 129 14.98 -15.22 -21.67
N SER A 130 13.82 -14.61 -21.46
CA SER A 130 12.76 -14.53 -22.48
C SER A 130 13.21 -13.68 -23.67
N ASN A 131 12.83 -14.10 -24.89
CA ASN A 131 13.18 -13.38 -26.12
C ASN A 131 12.48 -12.02 -26.22
N ILE A 132 13.23 -10.99 -26.56
CA ILE A 132 12.71 -9.66 -26.93
C ILE A 132 12.81 -9.54 -28.45
N THR A 133 11.66 -9.37 -29.11
CA THR A 133 11.62 -9.29 -30.57
C THR A 133 12.57 -8.21 -31.10
N GLY A 134 13.58 -8.65 -31.87
CA GLY A 134 14.57 -7.76 -32.48
C GLY A 134 15.61 -7.15 -31.50
N ASN A 135 15.67 -7.58 -30.23
CA ASN A 135 16.53 -6.93 -29.21
C ASN A 135 17.16 -7.89 -28.17
N GLY A 136 17.34 -9.16 -28.51
CA GLY A 136 17.99 -10.12 -27.59
C GLY A 136 17.07 -10.70 -26.51
N THR A 137 17.53 -10.78 -25.26
CA THR A 137 16.84 -11.44 -24.14
C THR A 137 16.56 -10.48 -22.99
N SER A 138 15.47 -10.75 -22.25
CA SER A 138 15.05 -10.00 -21.09
C SER A 138 15.92 -10.33 -19.86
N ASP A 139 16.17 -9.33 -19.02
CA ASP A 139 16.77 -9.50 -17.68
C ASP A 139 15.70 -9.73 -16.59
N GLY A 140 14.43 -9.89 -16.98
CA GLY A 140 13.31 -10.19 -16.10
C GLY A 140 12.80 -9.01 -15.27
N VAL A 141 12.19 -9.32 -14.13
CA VAL A 141 11.49 -8.33 -13.29
C VAL A 141 12.41 -7.50 -12.40
N VAL A 142 13.59 -8.00 -12.04
CA VAL A 142 14.47 -7.37 -11.03
C VAL A 142 14.95 -5.97 -11.42
N PRO A 143 15.37 -5.69 -12.67
CA PRO A 143 15.76 -4.34 -13.09
C PRO A 143 14.60 -3.33 -12.98
N PHE A 144 13.38 -3.74 -13.24
CA PHE A 144 12.20 -2.87 -13.11
C PHE A 144 11.85 -2.60 -11.65
N CYS A 145 12.05 -3.56 -10.75
CA CYS A 145 11.96 -3.31 -9.31
C CYS A 145 12.92 -2.19 -8.87
N LYS A 146 14.13 -2.12 -9.44
CA LYS A 146 15.10 -1.06 -9.14
C LYS A 146 14.61 0.33 -9.57
N ILE A 147 13.90 0.44 -10.69
CA ILE A 147 13.27 1.70 -11.13
C ILE A 147 12.22 2.14 -10.10
N TYR A 148 11.33 1.25 -9.69
CA TYR A 148 10.29 1.55 -8.69
C TYR A 148 10.88 1.92 -7.33
N ASP A 149 11.92 1.22 -6.89
CA ASP A 149 12.67 1.52 -5.66
C ASP A 149 13.22 2.93 -5.65
N SER A 150 13.92 3.31 -6.71
CA SER A 150 14.51 4.64 -6.86
C SER A 150 13.44 5.74 -6.95
N THR A 151 12.33 5.46 -7.61
CA THR A 151 11.20 6.37 -7.72
C THR A 151 10.55 6.64 -6.37
N ILE A 152 10.28 5.62 -5.57
CA ILE A 152 9.71 5.77 -4.23
C ILE A 152 10.67 6.57 -3.33
N LEU A 153 11.95 6.28 -3.37
CA LEU A 153 12.95 7.02 -2.61
C LEU A 153 12.96 8.51 -2.99
N ALA A 154 12.93 8.81 -4.29
CA ALA A 154 12.97 10.18 -4.81
C ALA A 154 11.69 10.98 -4.49
N THR A 155 10.52 10.35 -4.45
CA THR A 155 9.23 11.03 -4.21
C THR A 155 8.93 11.30 -2.75
N ASN A 156 9.67 10.68 -1.82
CA ASN A 156 9.46 10.82 -0.37
C ASN A 156 10.08 12.10 0.22
N GLN A 157 9.91 13.25 -0.46
CA GLN A 157 10.46 14.52 -0.02
C GLN A 157 9.41 15.40 0.66
N GLY A 158 9.64 15.71 1.95
CA GLY A 158 8.91 16.78 2.66
C GLY A 158 7.43 16.56 2.95
N SER A 159 6.87 15.38 2.73
CA SER A 159 5.47 15.11 3.03
C SER A 159 5.25 14.65 4.47
N VAL A 160 4.10 15.00 5.04
CA VAL A 160 3.65 14.55 6.37
C VAL A 160 3.51 13.03 6.43
N ARG A 161 3.05 12.42 5.34
CA ARG A 161 2.99 10.97 5.15
C ARG A 161 3.85 10.60 3.94
N ARG A 162 4.83 9.75 4.16
CA ARG A 162 5.68 9.23 3.10
C ARG A 162 4.88 8.24 2.23
N GLY A 163 5.06 8.34 0.92
CA GLY A 163 4.62 7.30 0.00
C GLY A 163 5.42 6.02 0.22
N ALA A 164 4.81 4.90 -0.10
CA ALA A 164 5.48 3.61 -0.03
C ALA A 164 4.95 2.71 -1.14
N ALA A 165 5.74 1.73 -1.57
CA ALA A 165 5.30 0.76 -2.57
C ALA A 165 5.64 -0.67 -2.17
N SER A 166 4.80 -1.60 -2.61
CA SER A 166 5.07 -3.03 -2.55
C SER A 166 4.99 -3.63 -3.95
N VAL A 167 5.93 -4.51 -4.26
CA VAL A 167 5.89 -5.31 -5.50
C VAL A 167 5.31 -6.68 -5.20
N ASN A 168 4.35 -7.08 -6.03
CA ASN A 168 3.59 -8.31 -5.88
C ASN A 168 3.89 -9.25 -7.05
N ILE A 169 4.31 -10.48 -6.76
CA ILE A 169 4.60 -11.49 -7.76
C ILE A 169 4.01 -12.85 -7.37
N ASN A 170 3.56 -13.62 -8.36
CA ASN A 170 3.11 -14.98 -8.12
C ASN A 170 4.31 -15.88 -7.75
N ILE A 171 4.12 -16.76 -6.79
CA ILE A 171 5.14 -17.75 -6.42
C ILE A 171 5.52 -18.70 -7.59
N ASP A 172 4.62 -18.84 -8.57
CA ASP A 172 4.85 -19.64 -9.78
C ASP A 172 5.65 -18.88 -10.87
N HIS A 173 5.96 -17.58 -10.70
CA HIS A 173 6.75 -16.82 -11.65
C HIS A 173 8.19 -17.35 -11.69
N GLU A 174 8.81 -17.40 -12.88
CA GLU A 174 10.17 -17.95 -13.06
C GLU A 174 11.22 -17.14 -12.30
N ASP A 175 11.09 -15.80 -12.27
CA ASP A 175 12.00 -14.91 -11.53
C ASP A 175 11.71 -14.81 -10.03
N PHE A 176 10.79 -15.62 -9.48
CA PHE A 176 10.36 -15.50 -8.09
C PHE A 176 11.54 -15.62 -7.11
N GLU A 177 12.47 -16.52 -7.34
CA GLU A 177 13.62 -16.71 -6.44
C GLU A 177 14.60 -15.54 -6.49
N ASP A 178 14.89 -15.01 -7.68
CA ASP A 178 15.70 -13.80 -7.86
C ASP A 178 15.04 -12.58 -7.20
N TRP A 179 13.71 -12.46 -7.39
CA TRP A 179 12.93 -11.40 -6.76
C TRP A 179 12.92 -11.50 -5.22
N LEU A 180 13.02 -12.68 -4.61
CA LEU A 180 13.14 -12.82 -3.16
C LEU A 180 14.41 -12.16 -2.60
N GLU A 181 15.46 -12.06 -3.39
CA GLU A 181 16.75 -11.53 -2.96
C GLU A 181 16.88 -9.99 -3.03
N ILE A 182 15.97 -9.27 -3.72
CA ILE A 182 16.12 -7.83 -3.99
C ILE A 182 16.21 -6.94 -2.73
N ARG A 183 15.73 -7.42 -1.57
CA ARG A 183 15.82 -6.69 -0.30
C ARG A 183 17.04 -7.05 0.55
N GLU A 184 17.90 -7.94 0.11
CA GLU A 184 19.12 -8.21 0.82
C GLU A 184 20.18 -7.16 0.52
N PRO A 185 20.79 -6.52 1.55
CA PRO A 185 21.82 -5.50 1.37
C PRO A 185 23.20 -6.16 1.10
N LYS A 186 23.26 -7.09 0.15
CA LYS A 186 24.46 -7.81 -0.27
C LYS A 186 24.45 -8.09 -1.77
N GLY A 187 25.61 -8.36 -2.35
CA GLY A 187 25.76 -8.64 -3.76
C GLY A 187 25.69 -7.36 -4.63
N ASP A 188 25.20 -7.50 -5.85
CA ASP A 188 25.13 -6.42 -6.82
C ASP A 188 24.10 -5.34 -6.41
N ILE A 189 24.56 -4.11 -6.20
CA ILE A 189 23.73 -2.98 -5.83
C ILE A 189 22.65 -2.66 -6.89
N HIS A 190 22.88 -2.97 -8.15
CA HIS A 190 21.92 -2.74 -9.23
C HIS A 190 20.74 -3.73 -9.17
N ARG A 191 20.87 -4.83 -8.46
CA ARG A 191 19.82 -5.80 -8.21
C ARG A 191 19.12 -5.61 -6.87
N GLN A 192 19.49 -4.61 -6.08
CA GLN A 192 18.92 -4.32 -4.77
C GLN A 192 17.80 -3.29 -4.84
N SER A 193 16.70 -3.54 -4.13
CA SER A 193 15.53 -2.67 -4.02
C SER A 193 15.06 -2.62 -2.55
N LEU A 194 15.84 -1.91 -1.73
CA LEU A 194 15.72 -1.95 -0.27
C LEU A 194 14.53 -1.14 0.27
N ASN A 195 13.97 -0.23 -0.54
CA ASN A 195 12.85 0.64 -0.15
C ASN A 195 11.49 0.08 -0.59
N LEU A 196 11.48 -0.97 -1.42
CA LEU A 196 10.24 -1.66 -1.83
C LEU A 196 9.89 -2.75 -0.81
N HIS A 197 8.63 -2.81 -0.45
CA HIS A 197 8.08 -3.98 0.23
C HIS A 197 7.77 -5.09 -0.78
N GLN A 198 7.72 -6.31 -0.31
CA GLN A 198 7.50 -7.49 -1.15
C GLN A 198 6.22 -8.23 -0.74
N CYS A 199 5.45 -8.70 -1.72
CA CYS A 199 4.31 -9.59 -1.48
C CYS A 199 4.35 -10.79 -2.42
N ALA A 200 4.46 -11.99 -1.87
CA ALA A 200 4.33 -13.25 -2.59
C ALA A 200 2.85 -13.61 -2.72
N VAL A 201 2.36 -13.70 -3.95
CA VAL A 201 0.99 -14.11 -4.25
C VAL A 201 0.94 -15.62 -4.46
N VAL A 202 0.22 -16.33 -3.60
CA VAL A 202 0.16 -17.79 -3.60
C VAL A 202 -1.22 -18.25 -4.05
N GLY A 203 -1.25 -18.99 -5.17
CA GLY A 203 -2.46 -19.53 -5.74
C GLY A 203 -2.83 -20.93 -5.20
N ASP A 204 -4.11 -21.31 -5.30
CA ASP A 204 -4.60 -22.62 -4.86
C ASP A 204 -3.90 -23.80 -5.58
N LYS A 205 -3.46 -23.60 -6.83
CA LYS A 205 -2.73 -24.63 -7.59
C LYS A 205 -1.39 -24.94 -6.94
N PHE A 206 -0.63 -23.90 -6.55
CA PHE A 206 0.63 -24.08 -5.85
C PHE A 206 0.44 -24.77 -4.51
N MET A 207 -0.57 -24.35 -3.72
CA MET A 207 -0.86 -24.98 -2.42
C MET A 207 -1.20 -26.45 -2.56
N ARG A 208 -1.98 -26.85 -3.58
CA ARG A 208 -2.24 -28.29 -3.86
C ARG A 208 -0.98 -29.07 -4.20
N LYS A 209 -0.06 -28.52 -5.00
CA LYS A 209 1.24 -29.16 -5.25
C LYS A 209 2.03 -29.36 -3.96
N LEU A 210 2.06 -28.32 -3.11
CA LEU A 210 2.74 -28.37 -1.82
C LEU A 210 2.18 -29.47 -0.91
N GLU A 211 0.85 -29.58 -0.81
CA GLU A 211 0.14 -30.61 -0.04
C GLU A 211 0.41 -32.02 -0.59
N GLN A 212 0.50 -32.17 -1.90
CA GLN A 212 0.82 -33.44 -2.57
C GLN A 212 2.29 -33.84 -2.46
N GLY A 213 3.13 -33.00 -1.87
CA GLY A 213 4.53 -33.32 -1.63
C GLY A 213 5.46 -33.02 -2.80
N ASP A 214 5.04 -32.21 -3.75
CA ASP A 214 5.88 -31.77 -4.87
C ASP A 214 7.18 -31.14 -4.34
N VAL A 215 8.32 -31.66 -4.79
CA VAL A 215 9.65 -31.28 -4.26
C VAL A 215 10.00 -29.84 -4.62
N GLU A 216 9.68 -29.40 -5.85
CA GLU A 216 9.97 -28.05 -6.29
C GLU A 216 9.12 -27.03 -5.50
N ALA A 217 7.81 -27.31 -5.34
CA ALA A 217 6.93 -26.48 -4.54
C ALA A 217 7.39 -26.38 -3.08
N ARG A 218 7.81 -27.49 -2.47
CA ARG A 218 8.37 -27.50 -1.11
C ARG A 218 9.65 -26.69 -0.96
N ASN A 219 10.57 -26.81 -1.91
CA ASN A 219 11.81 -26.05 -1.91
C ASN A 219 11.54 -24.55 -2.05
N LYS A 220 10.72 -24.14 -3.00
CA LYS A 220 10.31 -22.74 -3.22
C LYS A 220 9.59 -22.15 -2.00
N TRP A 221 8.67 -22.90 -1.40
CA TRP A 221 8.01 -22.54 -0.16
C TRP A 221 8.96 -22.39 1.02
N GLY A 222 9.92 -23.33 1.15
CA GLY A 222 10.96 -23.28 2.17
C GLY A 222 11.83 -22.02 2.07
N LYS A 223 12.27 -21.66 0.86
CA LYS A 223 13.02 -20.42 0.60
C LYS A 223 12.22 -19.18 0.99
N LEU A 224 10.94 -19.11 0.60
CA LEU A 224 10.04 -18.03 0.98
C LEU A 224 9.95 -17.86 2.50
N LEU A 225 9.71 -18.96 3.24
CA LEU A 225 9.59 -18.91 4.69
C LEU A 225 10.93 -18.55 5.38
N GLN A 226 12.05 -19.04 4.88
CA GLN A 226 13.38 -18.67 5.38
C GLN A 226 13.62 -17.17 5.20
N LYS A 227 13.30 -16.61 4.02
CA LYS A 227 13.44 -15.18 3.74
C LYS A 227 12.56 -14.37 4.68
N ARG A 228 11.29 -14.75 4.82
CA ARG A 228 10.35 -14.07 5.72
C ARG A 228 10.83 -14.13 7.19
N LYS A 229 11.37 -15.24 7.63
CA LYS A 229 11.96 -15.37 8.98
C LYS A 229 13.14 -14.41 9.18
N ALA A 230 13.98 -14.25 8.17
CA ALA A 230 15.20 -13.44 8.25
C ALA A 230 14.91 -11.92 8.19
N THR A 231 13.94 -11.49 7.39
CA THR A 231 13.72 -10.07 7.05
C THR A 231 12.36 -9.53 7.47
N GLY A 232 11.40 -10.38 7.88
CA GLY A 232 10.00 -10.01 8.09
C GLY A 232 9.17 -9.96 6.80
N GLU A 233 9.80 -10.08 5.64
CA GLU A 233 9.18 -10.05 4.30
C GLU A 233 9.60 -11.26 3.46
N PRO A 234 8.85 -11.59 2.40
CA PRO A 234 7.68 -10.90 1.85
C PRO A 234 6.41 -11.13 2.68
N TYR A 235 5.38 -10.29 2.45
CA TYR A 235 3.99 -10.62 2.79
C TYR A 235 3.56 -11.84 1.99
N ILE A 236 2.57 -12.58 2.50
CA ILE A 236 2.04 -13.75 1.79
C ILE A 236 0.54 -13.54 1.60
N MET A 237 0.10 -13.44 0.35
CA MET A 237 -1.31 -13.33 0.00
C MET A 237 -1.82 -14.65 -0.58
N PHE A 238 -2.75 -15.31 0.11
CA PHE A 238 -3.45 -16.49 -0.41
C PHE A 238 -4.58 -16.07 -1.35
N LYS A 239 -4.27 -15.96 -2.64
CA LYS A 239 -5.15 -15.43 -3.69
C LYS A 239 -6.52 -16.10 -3.74
N GLY A 240 -6.57 -17.41 -3.55
CA GLY A 240 -7.83 -18.15 -3.54
C GLY A 240 -8.74 -17.74 -2.37
N ASN A 241 -8.20 -17.65 -1.17
CA ASN A 241 -8.94 -17.27 0.02
C ASN A 241 -9.47 -15.84 -0.07
N VAL A 242 -8.62 -14.89 -0.51
CA VAL A 242 -9.01 -13.50 -0.73
C VAL A 242 -10.19 -13.42 -1.70
N ASN A 243 -10.12 -14.11 -2.84
CA ASN A 243 -11.18 -14.08 -3.85
C ASN A 243 -12.47 -14.80 -3.42
N LYS A 244 -12.39 -15.80 -2.55
CA LYS A 244 -13.59 -16.41 -1.94
C LYS A 244 -14.31 -15.42 -1.01
N ALA A 245 -13.54 -14.59 -0.28
CA ALA A 245 -14.05 -13.58 0.65
C ALA A 245 -14.46 -12.25 -0.02
N ASN A 246 -14.29 -12.10 -1.32
CA ASN A 246 -14.59 -10.86 -2.04
C ASN A 246 -16.02 -10.36 -1.77
N PRO A 247 -16.19 -9.03 -1.66
CA PRO A 247 -17.51 -8.39 -1.55
C PRO A 247 -18.45 -8.77 -2.70
N LYS A 248 -19.76 -8.68 -2.46
CA LYS A 248 -20.77 -8.95 -3.48
C LYS A 248 -20.54 -8.16 -4.77
N ALA A 249 -20.15 -6.88 -4.66
CA ALA A 249 -19.86 -6.03 -5.83
C ALA A 249 -18.76 -6.62 -6.73
N TYR A 250 -17.69 -7.19 -6.16
CA TYR A 250 -16.63 -7.83 -6.94
C TYR A 250 -17.15 -9.10 -7.64
N LYS A 251 -17.92 -9.93 -6.92
CA LYS A 251 -18.50 -11.16 -7.48
C LYS A 251 -19.47 -10.84 -8.62
N THR A 252 -20.34 -9.84 -8.45
CA THR A 252 -21.31 -9.43 -9.47
C THR A 252 -20.64 -8.91 -10.75
N ASN A 253 -19.50 -8.24 -10.62
CA ASN A 253 -18.77 -7.68 -11.76
C ASN A 253 -17.62 -8.58 -12.25
N ALA A 254 -17.55 -9.84 -11.77
CA ALA A 254 -16.49 -10.79 -12.10
C ALA A 254 -15.06 -10.29 -11.83
N LEU A 255 -14.91 -9.33 -10.89
CA LEU A 255 -13.61 -8.77 -10.51
C LEU A 255 -12.85 -9.74 -9.60
N LYS A 256 -11.54 -9.80 -9.77
CA LYS A 256 -10.64 -10.63 -8.98
C LYS A 256 -9.51 -9.78 -8.41
N VAL A 257 -9.16 -10.08 -7.16
CA VAL A 257 -7.97 -9.54 -6.51
C VAL A 257 -6.79 -10.43 -6.89
N HIS A 258 -5.70 -9.84 -7.38
CA HIS A 258 -4.47 -10.54 -7.75
C HIS A 258 -3.19 -9.89 -7.22
N MET A 259 -3.32 -8.80 -6.52
CA MET A 259 -2.26 -8.16 -5.75
C MET A 259 -2.82 -7.52 -4.50
N THR A 260 -1.96 -7.08 -3.60
CA THR A 260 -2.30 -6.29 -2.43
C THR A 260 -1.51 -4.99 -2.44
N ASN A 261 -1.91 -4.02 -1.64
CA ASN A 261 -1.10 -2.84 -1.36
C ASN A 261 -0.27 -3.04 -0.09
N ILE A 262 0.49 -2.02 0.30
CA ILE A 262 1.39 -2.07 1.45
C ILE A 262 0.67 -2.12 2.80
N CYS A 263 -0.60 -1.73 2.87
CA CYS A 263 -1.37 -1.66 4.11
C CYS A 263 -2.24 -2.91 4.36
N SER A 264 -2.08 -3.96 3.59
CA SER A 264 -2.91 -5.17 3.63
C SER A 264 -2.40 -6.20 4.62
#